data_a18e2d9220c5db2e3e8e51d8d20230b2
#
_entry.id   a18e2d9220c5db2e3e8e51d8d20230b2
#
_cell.length_a   1.000
_cell.length_b   1.000
_cell.length_c   1.000
_cell.angle_alpha   90.00
_cell.angle_beta   90.00
_cell.angle_gamma   90.00
#
_symmetry.space_group_name_H-M   'P 1'
#
loop_
_entity.id
_entity.type
_entity.pdbx_description
1 polymer ?
#
loop_
_entity_poly.entity_id
_entity_poly.type
_entity_poly.pdbx_seq_one_letter_code
_entity_poly.pdbx_strand_id
1 'polypeptide(L)'
;MIETEHLLYKGMITVTETFLAIKHSVDLCNQRTILMDEIKIFNQKLDESYLSDDEFKTEYYRAHSKIGMVLIFSFAISFVIEYLLLKYFSFYIINPGALTIILTIFLLITDKYRYWLFHQSKVKEYAQFREQSIAVKDTYRQLMEEKKADLKKLLEIMEDDDECCIPQYYWNDANTLLWYIKNKRAYTLTDSINLLEHEKKQEQMLRYQQRQAEASEAAAYNAQIAAQNTEIAAQNAHDAAVSAGIGAMFSALNYFSKD
;
A
#
# COMPACT_ATOMS: atom_id res chain seq x y z
N MET A 1 19.20 -1.17 -65.97
CA MET A 1 19.51 -2.17 -64.91
C MET A 1 20.40 -1.58 -63.82
N ILE A 2 21.42 -0.80 -64.11
CA ILE A 2 22.34 -0.17 -63.13
C ILE A 2 21.68 0.91 -62.27
N GLU A 3 20.74 1.69 -62.82
CA GLU A 3 20.02 2.74 -62.05
C GLU A 3 19.05 2.17 -61.01
N THR A 4 18.44 1.03 -61.31
CA THR A 4 17.52 0.36 -60.32
C THR A 4 18.27 -0.28 -59.15
N GLU A 5 19.47 -0.78 -59.35
CA GLU A 5 20.34 -1.31 -58.27
C GLU A 5 20.84 -0.18 -57.36
N HIS A 6 21.21 0.98 -57.94
CA HIS A 6 21.67 2.16 -57.18
C HIS A 6 20.57 2.77 -56.33
N LEU A 7 19.32 2.78 -56.80
CA LEU A 7 18.15 3.25 -56.04
C LEU A 7 17.79 2.27 -54.91
N LEU A 8 17.88 0.96 -55.16
CA LEU A 8 17.68 -0.07 -54.10
C LEU A 8 18.77 0.02 -53.04
N TYR A 9 20.02 0.25 -53.40
CA TYR A 9 21.13 0.36 -52.47
C TYR A 9 21.03 1.65 -51.63
N LYS A 10 20.65 2.77 -52.24
CA LYS A 10 20.40 4.04 -51.51
C LYS A 10 19.21 3.95 -50.57
N GLY A 11 18.11 3.28 -50.96
CA GLY A 11 16.97 3.01 -50.10
C GLY A 11 17.31 2.10 -48.94
N MET A 12 18.18 1.09 -49.11
CA MET A 12 18.63 0.18 -48.08
C MET A 12 19.54 0.87 -47.07
N ILE A 13 20.42 1.77 -47.48
CA ILE A 13 21.29 2.56 -46.59
C ILE A 13 20.44 3.48 -45.71
N THR A 14 19.47 4.22 -46.27
CA THR A 14 18.59 5.10 -45.51
C THR A 14 17.72 4.36 -44.48
N VAL A 15 17.22 3.19 -44.81
CA VAL A 15 16.45 2.36 -43.85
C VAL A 15 17.34 1.86 -42.70
N THR A 16 18.60 1.49 -42.99
CA THR A 16 19.55 1.03 -41.98
C THR A 16 19.94 2.17 -41.03
N GLU A 17 20.20 3.37 -41.56
CA GLU A 17 20.54 4.57 -40.78
C GLU A 17 19.37 4.99 -39.90
N THR A 18 18.15 5.01 -40.43
CA THR A 18 16.94 5.31 -39.66
C THR A 18 16.72 4.29 -38.52
N PHE A 19 16.93 2.99 -38.80
CA PHE A 19 16.82 1.95 -37.76
C PHE A 19 17.85 2.12 -36.65
N LEU A 20 19.11 2.48 -36.99
CA LEU A 20 20.16 2.73 -36.02
C LEU A 20 19.87 3.94 -35.15
N ALA A 21 19.37 5.05 -35.76
CA ALA A 21 18.96 6.25 -35.01
C ALA A 21 17.81 5.93 -34.03
N ILE A 22 16.79 5.20 -34.46
CA ILE A 22 15.69 4.79 -33.60
C ILE A 22 16.19 3.88 -32.48
N LYS A 23 17.08 2.93 -32.77
CA LYS A 23 17.67 2.04 -31.76
C LYS A 23 18.46 2.83 -30.73
N HIS A 24 19.28 3.80 -31.15
CA HIS A 24 20.02 4.68 -30.25
C HIS A 24 19.06 5.48 -29.34
N SER A 25 18.01 6.09 -29.90
CA SER A 25 16.98 6.79 -29.13
C SER A 25 16.28 5.88 -28.11
N VAL A 26 16.02 4.62 -28.46
CA VAL A 26 15.45 3.63 -27.53
C VAL A 26 16.42 3.30 -26.39
N ASP A 27 17.71 3.19 -26.67
CA ASP A 27 18.74 2.96 -25.65
C ASP A 27 18.80 4.14 -24.66
N LEU A 28 18.69 5.40 -25.14
CA LEU A 28 18.59 6.60 -24.29
C LEU A 28 17.31 6.57 -23.45
N CYS A 29 16.16 6.23 -24.01
CA CYS A 29 14.90 6.09 -23.28
C CYS A 29 14.97 5.01 -22.19
N ASN A 30 15.64 3.90 -22.45
CA ASN A 30 15.85 2.83 -21.47
C ASN A 30 16.78 3.30 -20.31
N GLN A 31 17.87 4.01 -20.62
CA GLN A 31 18.75 4.58 -19.61
C GLN A 31 17.99 5.55 -18.70
N ARG A 32 17.15 6.43 -19.28
CA ARG A 32 16.26 7.33 -18.52
C ARG A 32 15.35 6.56 -17.58
N THR A 33 14.73 5.49 -18.05
CA THR A 33 13.82 4.66 -17.22
C THR A 33 14.58 4.03 -16.06
N ILE A 34 15.77 3.47 -16.29
CA ILE A 34 16.62 2.89 -15.23
C ILE A 34 16.96 3.94 -14.17
N LEU A 35 17.41 5.14 -14.58
CA LEU A 35 17.74 6.22 -13.65
C LEU A 35 16.53 6.68 -12.82
N MET A 36 15.36 6.76 -13.43
CA MET A 36 14.11 7.11 -12.73
C MET A 36 13.73 6.04 -11.71
N ASP A 37 13.86 4.75 -12.04
CA ASP A 37 13.58 3.65 -11.13
C ASP A 37 14.59 3.61 -9.97
N GLU A 38 15.89 3.84 -10.22
CA GLU A 38 16.90 3.97 -9.17
C GLU A 38 16.59 5.12 -8.20
N ILE A 39 16.23 6.30 -8.71
CA ILE A 39 15.82 7.45 -7.89
C ILE A 39 14.58 7.11 -7.05
N LYS A 40 13.62 6.41 -7.62
CA LYS A 40 12.41 5.96 -6.90
C LYS A 40 12.76 5.00 -5.76
N ILE A 41 13.65 4.03 -6.01
CA ILE A 41 14.13 3.09 -4.99
C ILE A 41 14.85 3.82 -3.86
N PHE A 42 15.70 4.80 -4.18
CA PHE A 42 16.38 5.59 -3.15
C PHE A 42 15.42 6.44 -2.34
N ASN A 43 14.40 7.04 -2.95
CA ASN A 43 13.34 7.75 -2.23
C ASN A 43 12.59 6.81 -1.28
N GLN A 44 12.20 5.62 -1.74
CA GLN A 44 11.54 4.62 -0.90
C GLN A 44 12.40 4.22 0.29
N LYS A 45 13.70 3.95 0.07
CA LYS A 45 14.64 3.63 1.16
C LYS A 45 14.84 4.78 2.13
N LEU A 46 14.79 6.02 1.66
CA LEU A 46 14.81 7.20 2.52
C LEU A 46 13.56 7.28 3.40
N ASP A 47 12.39 6.94 2.88
CA ASP A 47 11.14 6.92 3.63
C ASP A 47 11.11 5.75 4.64
N GLU A 48 11.56 4.55 4.24
CA GLU A 48 11.62 3.36 5.10
C GLU A 48 12.63 3.51 6.25
N SER A 49 13.69 4.28 6.08
CA SER A 49 14.69 4.54 7.14
C SER A 49 14.17 5.45 8.26
N TYR A 50 12.94 5.94 8.15
CA TYR A 50 12.24 6.71 9.17
C TYR A 50 11.42 5.76 10.05
N LEU A 51 12.03 5.24 11.13
CA LEU A 51 11.24 4.91 12.31
C LEU A 51 10.77 6.25 12.89
N SER A 52 9.50 6.55 12.68
CA SER A 52 8.89 7.77 13.21
C SER A 52 9.04 7.77 14.74
N ASP A 53 9.19 8.96 15.35
CA ASP A 53 9.15 9.11 16.81
C ASP A 53 7.89 8.46 17.42
N ASP A 54 6.84 8.26 16.64
CA ASP A 54 5.58 7.61 17.01
C ASP A 54 5.69 6.07 17.06
N GLU A 55 6.46 5.43 16.19
CA GLU A 55 6.72 3.99 16.26
C GLU A 55 7.62 3.65 17.46
N PHE A 56 8.62 4.46 17.75
CA PHE A 56 9.43 4.32 18.95
C PHE A 56 8.58 4.50 20.23
N LYS A 57 7.69 5.49 20.27
CA LYS A 57 6.75 5.68 21.38
C LYS A 57 5.83 4.47 21.51
N THR A 58 5.33 3.93 20.42
CA THR A 58 4.44 2.75 20.44
C THR A 58 5.16 1.51 20.98
N GLU A 59 6.39 1.29 20.62
CA GLU A 59 7.21 0.18 21.13
C GLU A 59 7.57 0.37 22.60
N TYR A 60 7.88 1.61 23.01
CA TYR A 60 8.07 2.02 24.38
C TYR A 60 6.83 1.77 25.24
N TYR A 61 5.64 2.16 24.80
CA TYR A 61 4.38 1.90 25.52
C TYR A 61 4.01 0.42 25.54
N ARG A 62 4.32 -0.35 24.50
CA ARG A 62 4.12 -1.81 24.48
C ARG A 62 5.02 -2.52 25.49
N ALA A 63 6.25 -2.06 25.69
CA ALA A 63 7.15 -2.56 26.74
C ALA A 63 6.62 -2.21 28.15
N HIS A 64 6.02 -1.03 28.32
CA HIS A 64 5.43 -0.60 29.61
C HIS A 64 4.21 -1.41 30.01
N SER A 65 3.36 -1.81 29.07
CA SER A 65 2.19 -2.65 29.36
C SER A 65 2.60 -4.03 29.91
N LYS A 66 3.74 -4.55 29.44
CA LYS A 66 4.32 -5.80 29.97
C LYS A 66 4.84 -5.65 31.40
N ILE A 67 5.40 -4.48 31.76
CA ILE A 67 5.86 -4.18 33.11
C ILE A 67 4.69 -4.11 34.09
N GLY A 68 3.56 -3.52 33.68
CA GLY A 68 2.33 -3.52 34.47
C GLY A 68 1.83 -4.94 34.81
N MET A 69 1.91 -5.87 33.86
CA MET A 69 1.58 -7.28 34.12
C MET A 69 2.57 -7.94 35.09
N VAL A 70 3.87 -7.67 34.97
CA VAL A 70 4.88 -8.19 35.91
C VAL A 70 4.62 -7.70 37.35
N LEU A 71 4.24 -6.42 37.53
CA LEU A 71 3.85 -5.87 38.83
C LEU A 71 2.63 -6.60 39.43
N ILE A 72 1.59 -6.87 38.64
CA ILE A 72 0.40 -7.59 39.08
C ILE A 72 0.77 -9.03 39.49
N PHE A 73 1.61 -9.72 38.70
CA PHE A 73 2.08 -11.07 39.03
C PHE A 73 2.96 -11.09 40.31
N SER A 74 3.84 -10.12 40.48
CA SER A 74 4.69 -9.99 41.67
C SER A 74 3.83 -9.79 42.93
N PHE A 75 2.76 -9.00 42.82
CA PHE A 75 1.81 -8.78 43.91
C PHE A 75 1.04 -10.05 44.27
N ALA A 76 0.55 -10.78 43.27
CA ALA A 76 -0.14 -12.04 43.46
C ALA A 76 0.76 -13.12 44.10
N ILE A 77 2.02 -13.23 43.69
CA ILE A 77 3.00 -14.17 44.26
C ILE A 77 3.32 -13.79 45.70
N SER A 78 3.45 -12.51 46.04
CA SER A 78 3.66 -12.05 47.43
C SER A 78 2.51 -12.47 48.36
N PHE A 79 1.27 -12.35 47.87
CA PHE A 79 0.08 -12.78 48.62
C PHE A 79 0.07 -14.31 48.86
N VAL A 80 0.46 -15.11 47.88
CA VAL A 80 0.54 -16.58 48.00
C VAL A 80 1.63 -16.99 49.01
N ILE A 81 2.80 -16.33 48.95
CA ILE A 81 3.90 -16.59 49.92
C ILE A 81 3.48 -16.23 51.32
N GLU A 82 2.82 -15.10 51.53
CA GLU A 82 2.30 -14.69 52.85
C GLU A 82 1.28 -15.70 53.39
N TYR A 83 0.34 -16.15 52.57
CA TYR A 83 -0.64 -17.17 52.95
C TYR A 83 0.02 -18.50 53.35
N LEU A 84 1.07 -18.93 52.62
CA LEU A 84 1.81 -20.15 52.94
C LEU A 84 2.63 -20.03 54.23
N LEU A 85 3.28 -18.89 54.46
CA LEU A 85 4.04 -18.62 55.72
C LEU A 85 3.11 -18.58 56.91
N LEU A 86 1.93 -17.98 56.84
CA LEU A 86 0.93 -17.97 57.90
C LEU A 86 0.39 -19.39 58.19
N LYS A 87 0.15 -20.18 57.14
CA LYS A 87 -0.43 -21.53 57.27
C LYS A 87 0.55 -22.57 57.83
N TYR A 88 1.83 -22.52 57.47
CA TYR A 88 2.79 -23.59 57.76
C TYR A 88 3.78 -23.27 58.86
N PHE A 89 4.04 -22.00 59.19
CA PHE A 89 5.08 -21.66 60.14
C PHE A 89 4.59 -21.10 61.47
N SER A 90 3.32 -20.81 61.69
CA SER A 90 2.77 -20.22 62.94
C SER A 90 3.66 -19.15 63.60
N PHE A 91 4.46 -18.45 62.81
CA PHE A 91 5.46 -17.53 63.30
C PHE A 91 4.82 -16.16 63.54
N TYR A 92 4.36 -15.96 64.77
CA TYR A 92 3.77 -14.72 65.28
C TYR A 92 4.82 -13.69 65.67
N ILE A 93 5.82 -13.41 64.87
CA ILE A 93 6.87 -12.47 65.28
C ILE A 93 6.78 -11.11 64.55
N ILE A 94 6.10 -11.03 63.42
CA ILE A 94 5.95 -9.74 62.73
C ILE A 94 4.50 -9.60 62.29
N ASN A 95 3.90 -8.44 62.54
CA ASN A 95 2.58 -8.12 62.04
C ASN A 95 2.56 -8.39 60.53
N PRO A 96 1.73 -9.34 60.02
CA PRO A 96 1.73 -9.73 58.62
C PRO A 96 1.61 -8.57 57.66
N GLY A 97 0.87 -7.53 58.05
CA GLY A 97 0.78 -6.29 57.27
C GLY A 97 2.12 -5.52 57.10
N ALA A 98 2.99 -5.55 58.13
CA ALA A 98 4.29 -4.89 58.03
C ALA A 98 5.24 -5.65 57.11
N LEU A 99 5.21 -6.98 57.09
CA LEU A 99 6.01 -7.81 56.18
C LEU A 99 5.57 -7.61 54.73
N THR A 100 4.27 -7.57 54.48
CA THR A 100 3.71 -7.30 53.12
C THR A 100 4.14 -5.93 52.64
N ILE A 101 4.08 -4.91 53.49
CA ILE A 101 4.52 -3.55 53.13
C ILE A 101 6.01 -3.51 52.78
N ILE A 102 6.88 -4.15 53.58
CA ILE A 102 8.33 -4.20 53.36
C ILE A 102 8.65 -4.94 52.05
N LEU A 103 7.99 -6.10 51.79
CA LEU A 103 8.20 -6.88 50.57
C LEU A 103 7.71 -6.12 49.33
N THR A 104 6.56 -5.45 49.44
CA THR A 104 6.01 -4.65 48.36
C THR A 104 6.92 -3.46 48.04
N ILE A 105 7.44 -2.75 49.07
CA ILE A 105 8.39 -1.65 48.88
C ILE A 105 9.70 -2.17 48.25
N PHE A 106 10.21 -3.31 48.71
CA PHE A 106 11.43 -3.93 48.14
C PHE A 106 11.23 -4.33 46.66
N LEU A 107 10.09 -4.95 46.32
CA LEU A 107 9.75 -5.29 44.94
C LEU A 107 9.58 -4.04 44.09
N LEU A 108 8.92 -3.02 44.58
CA LEU A 108 8.76 -1.73 43.86
C LEU A 108 10.10 -1.03 43.63
N ILE A 109 11.05 -1.09 44.59
CA ILE A 109 12.38 -0.53 44.42
C ILE A 109 13.17 -1.33 43.40
N THR A 110 13.14 -2.68 43.45
CA THR A 110 13.83 -3.53 42.48
C THR A 110 13.25 -3.41 41.09
N ASP A 111 11.93 -3.33 40.94
CA ASP A 111 11.27 -3.12 39.65
C ASP A 111 11.55 -1.71 39.11
N LYS A 112 11.54 -0.68 39.96
CA LYS A 112 11.90 0.69 39.56
C LYS A 112 13.37 0.80 39.14
N TYR A 113 14.28 0.08 39.79
CA TYR A 113 15.68 0.01 39.43
C TYR A 113 15.91 -0.78 38.13
N ARG A 114 15.23 -1.92 37.93
CA ARG A 114 15.23 -2.70 36.69
C ARG A 114 14.65 -1.87 35.53
N TYR A 115 13.57 -1.17 35.79
CA TYR A 115 12.97 -0.23 34.83
C TYR A 115 13.96 0.87 34.43
N TRP A 116 14.62 1.49 35.38
CA TRP A 116 15.62 2.52 35.12
C TRP A 116 16.79 1.99 34.28
N LEU A 117 17.32 0.80 34.59
CA LEU A 117 18.37 0.14 33.84
C LEU A 117 17.91 -0.21 32.41
N PHE A 118 16.70 -0.73 32.25
CA PHE A 118 16.11 -1.04 30.95
C PHE A 118 15.92 0.22 30.10
N HIS A 119 15.39 1.28 30.71
CA HIS A 119 15.23 2.57 30.06
C HIS A 119 16.58 3.14 29.59
N GLN A 120 17.60 3.11 30.43
CA GLN A 120 18.95 3.57 30.09
C GLN A 120 19.55 2.76 28.93
N SER A 121 19.36 1.44 28.90
CA SER A 121 19.85 0.60 27.81
C SER A 121 19.12 0.88 26.51
N LYS A 122 17.79 1.03 26.55
CA LYS A 122 16.97 1.32 25.38
C LYS A 122 17.21 2.73 24.82
N VAL A 123 17.42 3.72 25.66
CA VAL A 123 17.79 5.08 25.22
C VAL A 123 19.15 5.08 24.51
N LYS A 124 20.14 4.32 25.01
CA LYS A 124 21.44 4.18 24.35
C LYS A 124 21.33 3.46 23.00
N GLU A 125 20.59 2.34 22.97
CA GLU A 125 20.34 1.55 21.77
C GLU A 125 19.64 2.40 20.70
N TYR A 126 18.66 3.20 21.09
CA TYR A 126 17.96 4.14 20.21
C TYR A 126 18.88 5.26 19.70
N ALA A 127 19.73 5.83 20.55
CA ALA A 127 20.67 6.86 20.13
C ALA A 127 21.66 6.31 19.08
N GLN A 128 22.21 5.10 19.29
CA GLN A 128 23.06 4.42 18.31
C GLN A 128 22.34 4.11 17.02
N PHE A 129 21.12 3.60 17.09
CA PHE A 129 20.27 3.34 15.92
C PHE A 129 19.98 4.62 15.14
N ARG A 130 19.68 5.72 15.85
CA ARG A 130 19.43 7.03 15.24
C ARG A 130 20.67 7.56 14.51
N GLU A 131 21.86 7.47 15.11
CA GLU A 131 23.12 7.88 14.46
C GLU A 131 23.40 7.06 13.20
N GLN A 132 23.23 5.74 13.27
CA GLN A 132 23.38 4.85 12.10
C GLN A 132 22.36 5.17 11.02
N SER A 133 21.11 5.41 11.39
CA SER A 133 20.02 5.78 10.47
C SER A 133 20.31 7.12 9.77
N ILE A 134 20.85 8.11 10.47
CA ILE A 134 21.24 9.41 9.88
C ILE A 134 22.37 9.22 8.86
N ALA A 135 23.42 8.46 9.21
CA ALA A 135 24.55 8.22 8.31
C ALA A 135 24.12 7.48 7.02
N VAL A 136 23.26 6.47 7.16
CA VAL A 136 22.68 5.74 6.01
C VAL A 136 21.81 6.68 5.15
N LYS A 137 21.02 7.53 5.78
CA LYS A 137 20.17 8.51 5.11
C LYS A 137 20.97 9.53 4.31
N ASP A 138 22.04 10.04 4.86
CA ASP A 138 22.89 11.01 4.16
C ASP A 138 23.58 10.35 2.95
N THR A 139 23.98 9.08 3.07
CA THR A 139 24.52 8.31 1.94
C THR A 139 23.49 8.13 0.82
N TYR A 140 22.24 7.73 1.16
CA TYR A 140 21.18 7.60 0.14
C TYR A 140 20.81 8.95 -0.49
N ARG A 141 20.84 10.04 0.29
CA ARG A 141 20.59 11.38 -0.24
C ARG A 141 21.66 11.80 -1.25
N GLN A 142 22.94 11.55 -0.95
CA GLN A 142 24.04 11.83 -1.87
C GLN A 142 23.91 11.03 -3.16
N LEU A 143 23.67 9.72 -3.08
CA LEU A 143 23.46 8.85 -4.25
C LEU A 143 22.27 9.30 -5.09
N MET A 144 21.17 9.70 -4.45
CA MET A 144 19.98 10.21 -5.15
C MET A 144 20.28 11.52 -5.90
N GLU A 145 21.02 12.45 -5.30
CA GLU A 145 21.39 13.71 -5.96
C GLU A 145 22.36 13.48 -7.12
N GLU A 146 23.27 12.51 -7.00
CA GLU A 146 24.14 12.09 -8.11
C GLU A 146 23.32 11.55 -9.27
N LYS A 147 22.37 10.63 -9.01
CA LYS A 147 21.49 10.06 -10.02
C LYS A 147 20.57 11.10 -10.67
N LYS A 148 20.08 12.07 -9.90
CA LYS A 148 19.32 13.21 -10.46
C LYS A 148 20.17 14.07 -11.40
N ALA A 149 21.43 14.29 -11.05
CA ALA A 149 22.36 15.03 -11.91
C ALA A 149 22.63 14.28 -13.23
N ASP A 150 22.80 12.95 -13.16
CA ASP A 150 22.96 12.10 -14.34
C ASP A 150 21.70 12.08 -15.20
N LEU A 151 20.52 11.97 -14.58
CA LEU A 151 19.23 12.06 -15.28
C LEU A 151 19.08 13.41 -15.99
N LYS A 152 19.47 14.51 -15.34
CA LYS A 152 19.41 15.83 -15.96
C LYS A 152 20.28 15.93 -17.21
N LYS A 153 21.55 15.44 -17.15
CA LYS A 153 22.45 15.41 -18.32
C LYS A 153 21.88 14.55 -19.44
N LEU A 154 21.29 13.40 -19.11
CA LEU A 154 20.67 12.53 -20.09
C LEU A 154 19.47 13.19 -20.76
N LEU A 155 18.64 13.92 -20.00
CA LEU A 155 17.51 14.67 -20.56
C LEU A 155 17.97 15.79 -21.48
N GLU A 156 19.05 16.50 -21.17
CA GLU A 156 19.66 17.51 -22.04
C GLU A 156 20.10 16.90 -23.38
N ILE A 157 20.65 15.67 -23.39
CA ILE A 157 20.99 14.93 -24.61
C ILE A 157 19.72 14.52 -25.37
N MET A 158 18.70 14.05 -24.68
CA MET A 158 17.45 13.58 -25.28
C MET A 158 16.56 14.70 -25.83
N GLU A 159 16.76 15.94 -25.40
CA GLU A 159 16.08 17.14 -25.95
C GLU A 159 16.69 17.57 -27.29
N ASP A 160 17.86 17.04 -27.65
CA ASP A 160 18.47 17.29 -28.97
C ASP A 160 17.87 16.31 -29.99
N ASP A 161 17.13 16.83 -30.96
CA ASP A 161 16.47 16.06 -32.02
C ASP A 161 17.47 15.25 -32.89
N ASP A 162 18.74 15.68 -32.95
CA ASP A 162 19.78 14.92 -33.66
C ASP A 162 20.22 13.66 -32.90
N GLU A 163 20.15 13.67 -31.57
CA GLU A 163 20.52 12.56 -30.72
C GLU A 163 19.32 11.63 -30.39
N CYS A 164 18.13 12.20 -30.17
CA CYS A 164 16.92 11.44 -29.88
C CYS A 164 15.79 11.76 -30.86
N CYS A 165 15.60 10.91 -31.86
CA CYS A 165 14.55 11.06 -32.84
C CYS A 165 13.13 10.70 -32.35
N ILE A 166 12.98 10.10 -31.16
CA ILE A 166 11.68 9.77 -30.60
C ILE A 166 11.12 10.96 -29.83
N PRO A 167 9.93 11.48 -30.18
CA PRO A 167 9.33 12.58 -29.45
C PRO A 167 9.10 12.26 -27.97
N GLN A 168 9.26 13.24 -27.09
CA GLN A 168 9.18 13.11 -25.63
C GLN A 168 7.93 12.36 -25.15
N TYR A 169 6.80 12.60 -25.79
CA TYR A 169 5.52 11.95 -25.45
C TYR A 169 5.58 10.42 -25.55
N TYR A 170 6.45 9.87 -26.44
CA TYR A 170 6.56 8.44 -26.71
C TYR A 170 7.77 7.76 -26.06
N TRP A 171 8.54 8.45 -25.22
CA TRP A 171 9.72 7.86 -24.59
C TRP A 171 9.42 6.60 -23.76
N ASN A 172 8.27 6.55 -23.11
CA ASN A 172 7.86 5.39 -22.35
C ASN A 172 7.44 4.19 -23.23
N ASP A 173 7.08 4.46 -24.48
CA ASP A 173 6.66 3.48 -25.47
C ASP A 173 7.78 3.13 -26.49
N ALA A 174 8.99 3.66 -26.29
CA ALA A 174 10.10 3.58 -27.25
C ALA A 174 10.41 2.12 -27.66
N ASN A 175 10.39 1.19 -26.72
CA ASN A 175 10.59 -0.24 -26.99
C ASN A 175 9.50 -0.82 -27.90
N THR A 176 8.25 -0.40 -27.74
CA THR A 176 7.12 -0.82 -28.58
C THR A 176 7.28 -0.28 -30.00
N LEU A 177 7.70 0.96 -30.17
CA LEU A 177 7.96 1.56 -31.48
C LEU A 177 9.07 0.79 -32.21
N LEU A 178 10.18 0.48 -31.52
CA LEU A 178 11.26 -0.34 -32.11
C LEU A 178 10.78 -1.75 -32.45
N TRP A 179 9.93 -2.33 -31.61
CA TRP A 179 9.36 -3.66 -31.85
C TRP A 179 8.52 -3.71 -33.13
N TYR A 180 7.70 -2.67 -33.41
CA TYR A 180 6.92 -2.59 -34.66
C TYR A 180 7.83 -2.56 -35.89
N ILE A 181 8.91 -1.80 -35.84
CA ILE A 181 9.86 -1.70 -36.95
C ILE A 181 10.62 -3.01 -37.13
N LYS A 182 11.13 -3.60 -36.04
CA LYS A 182 11.86 -4.87 -36.05
C LYS A 182 11.02 -6.03 -36.61
N ASN A 183 9.73 -6.04 -36.30
CA ASN A 183 8.79 -7.08 -36.77
C ASN A 183 8.10 -6.70 -38.09
N LYS A 184 8.57 -5.67 -38.78
CA LYS A 184 8.06 -5.22 -40.10
C LYS A 184 6.57 -4.86 -40.08
N ARG A 185 6.03 -4.43 -38.91
CA ARG A 185 4.67 -3.90 -38.77
C ARG A 185 4.61 -2.43 -39.14
N ALA A 186 5.72 -1.72 -39.07
CA ALA A 186 5.94 -0.36 -39.48
C ALA A 186 7.29 -0.26 -40.18
N TYR A 187 7.43 0.70 -41.11
CA TYR A 187 8.67 0.91 -41.85
C TYR A 187 9.38 2.17 -41.43
N THR A 188 8.66 3.12 -40.85
CA THR A 188 9.18 4.39 -40.36
C THR A 188 8.79 4.61 -38.90
N LEU A 189 9.44 5.59 -38.26
CA LEU A 189 9.05 6.01 -36.89
C LEU A 189 7.62 6.54 -36.90
N THR A 190 7.23 7.32 -37.89
CA THR A 190 5.87 7.86 -38.03
C THR A 190 4.83 6.75 -38.16
N ASP A 191 5.11 5.69 -38.96
CA ASP A 191 4.20 4.57 -39.09
C ASP A 191 4.04 3.82 -37.77
N SER A 192 5.13 3.63 -37.00
CA SER A 192 5.09 2.98 -35.70
C SER A 192 4.33 3.80 -34.67
N ILE A 193 4.46 5.12 -34.67
CA ILE A 193 3.68 6.02 -33.82
C ILE A 193 2.18 5.93 -34.16
N ASN A 194 1.84 6.01 -35.46
CA ASN A 194 0.45 5.89 -35.89
C ASN A 194 -0.18 4.54 -35.50
N LEU A 195 0.60 3.46 -35.62
CA LEU A 195 0.15 2.12 -35.23
C LEU A 195 -0.08 2.04 -33.70
N LEU A 196 0.84 2.59 -32.91
CA LEU A 196 0.73 2.66 -31.45
C LEU A 196 -0.52 3.43 -31.01
N GLU A 197 -0.75 4.61 -31.60
CA GLU A 197 -1.92 5.43 -31.33
C GLU A 197 -3.24 4.70 -31.67
N HIS A 198 -3.23 3.98 -32.79
CA HIS A 198 -4.38 3.19 -33.19
C HIS A 198 -4.66 2.04 -32.18
N GLU A 199 -3.64 1.30 -31.77
CA GLU A 199 -3.77 0.23 -30.79
C GLU A 199 -4.23 0.76 -29.41
N LYS A 200 -3.68 1.90 -28.95
CA LYS A 200 -4.13 2.56 -27.71
C LYS A 200 -5.60 2.97 -27.78
N LYS A 201 -6.05 3.53 -28.91
CA LYS A 201 -7.48 3.86 -29.09
C LYS A 201 -8.39 2.62 -29.06
N GLN A 202 -7.95 1.54 -29.70
CA GLN A 202 -8.70 0.27 -29.67
C GLN A 202 -8.81 -0.28 -28.24
N GLU A 203 -7.72 -0.27 -27.49
CA GLU A 203 -7.72 -0.72 -26.10
C GLU A 203 -8.63 0.13 -25.20
N GLN A 204 -8.60 1.46 -25.38
CA GLN A 204 -9.51 2.35 -24.66
C GLN A 204 -10.97 2.08 -24.99
N MET A 205 -11.29 1.82 -26.27
CA MET A 205 -12.65 1.46 -26.69
C MET A 205 -13.11 0.15 -26.07
N LEU A 206 -12.26 -0.89 -26.05
CA LEU A 206 -12.55 -2.16 -25.40
C LEU A 206 -12.81 -2.00 -23.91
N ARG A 207 -11.98 -1.23 -23.21
CA ARG A 207 -12.17 -0.94 -21.77
C ARG A 207 -13.46 -0.18 -21.52
N TYR A 208 -13.85 0.73 -22.42
CA TYR A 208 -15.11 1.44 -22.32
C TYR A 208 -16.31 0.49 -22.49
N GLN A 209 -16.25 -0.40 -23.50
CA GLN A 209 -17.29 -1.41 -23.72
C GLN A 209 -17.43 -2.38 -22.52
N GLN A 210 -16.32 -2.82 -21.93
CA GLN A 210 -16.33 -3.66 -20.73
C GLN A 210 -17.03 -2.96 -19.56
N ARG A 211 -16.65 -1.69 -19.28
CA ARG A 211 -17.30 -0.91 -18.22
C ARG A 211 -18.81 -0.70 -18.47
N GLN A 212 -19.19 -0.51 -19.73
CA GLN A 212 -20.60 -0.38 -20.10
C GLN A 212 -21.37 -1.69 -19.89
N ALA A 213 -20.77 -2.84 -20.22
CA ALA A 213 -21.35 -4.15 -19.96
C ALA A 213 -21.53 -4.39 -18.45
N GLU A 214 -20.48 -4.15 -17.65
CA GLU A 214 -20.54 -4.27 -16.18
C GLU A 214 -21.61 -3.36 -15.56
N ALA A 215 -21.73 -2.11 -16.04
CA ALA A 215 -22.77 -1.19 -15.58
C ALA A 215 -24.18 -1.68 -15.94
N SER A 216 -24.33 -2.27 -17.13
CA SER A 216 -25.61 -2.85 -17.59
C SER A 216 -26.00 -4.07 -16.75
N GLU A 217 -25.06 -4.96 -16.44
CA GLU A 217 -25.30 -6.11 -15.56
C GLU A 217 -25.67 -5.67 -14.14
N ALA A 218 -24.98 -4.67 -13.58
CA ALA A 218 -25.32 -4.12 -12.28
C ALA A 218 -26.70 -3.48 -12.25
N ALA A 219 -27.08 -2.77 -13.32
CA ALA A 219 -28.42 -2.18 -13.46
C ALA A 219 -29.50 -3.26 -13.54
N ALA A 220 -29.29 -4.33 -14.31
CA ALA A 220 -30.19 -5.47 -14.40
C ALA A 220 -30.38 -6.17 -13.04
N TYR A 221 -29.29 -6.41 -12.32
CA TYR A 221 -29.32 -6.98 -10.96
C TYR A 221 -30.13 -6.10 -9.99
N ASN A 222 -29.88 -4.79 -9.98
CA ASN A 222 -30.61 -3.85 -9.13
C ASN A 222 -32.08 -3.79 -9.48
N ALA A 223 -32.45 -3.87 -10.78
CA ALA A 223 -33.85 -3.94 -11.22
C ALA A 223 -34.52 -5.23 -10.74
N GLN A 224 -33.84 -6.35 -10.74
CA GLN A 224 -34.36 -7.62 -10.22
C GLN A 224 -34.62 -7.53 -8.71
N ILE A 225 -33.70 -6.96 -7.93
CA ILE A 225 -33.88 -6.74 -6.48
C ILE A 225 -35.09 -5.80 -6.24
N ALA A 226 -35.20 -4.73 -7.01
CA ALA A 226 -36.34 -3.80 -6.89
C ALA A 226 -37.66 -4.49 -7.16
N ALA A 227 -37.74 -5.36 -8.18
CA ALA A 227 -38.92 -6.16 -8.47
C ALA A 227 -39.28 -7.12 -7.31
N GLN A 228 -38.31 -7.83 -6.76
CA GLN A 228 -38.51 -8.71 -5.59
C GLN A 228 -39.01 -7.93 -4.36
N ASN A 229 -38.42 -6.77 -4.08
CA ASN A 229 -38.84 -5.92 -2.97
C ASN A 229 -40.30 -5.43 -3.16
N THR A 230 -40.70 -5.14 -4.39
CA THR A 230 -42.08 -4.74 -4.72
C THR A 230 -43.08 -5.89 -4.49
N GLU A 231 -42.72 -7.11 -4.85
CA GLU A 231 -43.50 -8.31 -4.61
C GLU A 231 -43.70 -8.57 -3.10
N ILE A 232 -42.59 -8.50 -2.32
CA ILE A 232 -42.65 -8.63 -0.85
C ILE A 232 -43.55 -7.54 -0.24
N ALA A 233 -43.43 -6.30 -0.69
CA ALA A 233 -44.27 -5.20 -0.21
C ALA A 233 -45.77 -5.43 -0.52
N ALA A 234 -46.10 -5.94 -1.71
CA ALA A 234 -47.48 -6.29 -2.08
C ALA A 234 -48.00 -7.42 -1.19
N GLN A 235 -47.17 -8.44 -0.91
CA GLN A 235 -47.56 -9.56 -0.04
C GLN A 235 -47.82 -9.10 1.39
N ASN A 236 -46.94 -8.26 1.95
CA ASN A 236 -47.12 -7.66 3.27
C ASN A 236 -48.38 -6.78 3.37
N ALA A 237 -48.70 -6.04 2.31
CA ALA A 237 -49.93 -5.24 2.25
C ALA A 237 -51.20 -6.13 2.22
N HIS A 238 -51.16 -7.23 1.48
CA HIS A 238 -52.22 -8.23 1.46
C HIS A 238 -52.46 -8.84 2.85
N ASP A 239 -51.41 -9.31 3.52
CA ASP A 239 -51.46 -9.91 4.86
C ASP A 239 -52.00 -8.91 5.90
N ALA A 240 -51.62 -7.66 5.80
CA ALA A 240 -52.13 -6.58 6.67
C ALA A 240 -53.65 -6.35 6.42
N ALA A 241 -54.10 -6.38 5.19
CA ALA A 241 -55.51 -6.23 4.85
C ALA A 241 -56.33 -7.41 5.36
N VAL A 242 -55.83 -8.64 5.22
CA VAL A 242 -56.50 -9.85 5.78
C VAL A 242 -56.60 -9.76 7.30
N SER A 243 -55.51 -9.38 7.97
CA SER A 243 -55.48 -9.23 9.43
C SER A 243 -56.46 -8.16 9.93
N ALA A 244 -56.57 -7.04 9.24
CA ALA A 244 -57.51 -5.96 9.52
C ALA A 244 -58.95 -6.45 9.34
N GLY A 245 -59.25 -7.22 8.29
CA GLY A 245 -60.55 -7.83 8.04
C GLY A 245 -60.97 -8.79 9.16
N ILE A 246 -60.09 -9.66 9.61
CA ILE A 246 -60.30 -10.57 10.73
C ILE A 246 -60.56 -9.78 12.03
N GLY A 247 -59.79 -8.73 12.30
CA GLY A 247 -60.01 -7.86 13.47
C GLY A 247 -61.36 -7.15 13.48
N ALA A 248 -61.83 -6.68 12.33
CA ALA A 248 -63.14 -6.09 12.17
C ALA A 248 -64.27 -7.12 12.42
N MET A 249 -64.10 -8.34 11.92
CA MET A 249 -65.06 -9.42 12.14
C MET A 249 -65.18 -9.82 13.64
N PHE A 250 -64.07 -9.93 14.35
CA PHE A 250 -64.05 -10.16 15.80
C PHE A 250 -64.68 -9.01 16.60
N SER A 251 -64.47 -7.78 16.19
CA SER A 251 -65.06 -6.60 16.79
C SER A 251 -66.59 -6.59 16.59
N ALA A 252 -67.07 -6.94 15.43
CA ALA A 252 -68.50 -7.09 15.14
C ALA A 252 -69.17 -8.22 15.98
N LEU A 253 -68.52 -9.39 16.06
CA LEU A 253 -69.00 -10.52 16.91
C LEU A 253 -69.06 -10.14 18.40
N ASN A 254 -68.11 -9.42 18.93
CA ASN A 254 -68.13 -8.92 20.28
C ASN A 254 -69.23 -7.89 20.55
N TYR A 255 -69.57 -7.11 19.55
CA TYR A 255 -70.70 -6.17 19.66
C TYR A 255 -72.04 -6.88 19.78
N PHE A 256 -72.27 -7.92 18.96
CA PHE A 256 -73.51 -8.72 19.00
C PHE A 256 -73.62 -9.68 20.18
N SER A 257 -72.51 -9.98 20.87
CA SER A 257 -72.53 -10.86 22.06
C SER A 257 -72.80 -10.12 23.39
N LYS A 258 -73.01 -8.82 23.39
CA LYS A 258 -73.25 -7.98 24.57
C LYS A 258 -74.73 -7.66 24.82
N ASP A 259 -75.61 -8.03 23.89
CA ASP A 259 -77.03 -8.02 24.06
C ASP A 259 -77.56 -9.42 24.44
#